data_7815b2369578739c98621f7ea48f8ee1
#
_entry.id   7815b2369578739c98621f7ea48f8ee1
#
_cell.length_a   1.000
_cell.length_b   1.000
_cell.length_c   1.000
_cell.angle_alpha   90.00
_cell.angle_beta   90.00
_cell.angle_gamma   90.00
#
_symmetry.space_group_name_H-M   'P 1'
#
loop_
_entity.id
_entity.type
_entity.pdbx_description
1 polymer ?
#
loop_
_entity_poly.entity_id
_entity_poly.type
_entity_poly.pdbx_seq_one_letter_code
_entity_poly.pdbx_strand_id
1 'polypeptide(L)'
;FIDSLLGNGKPGQSEDKSVGLFHEVQLNNPGSVSVEQDILVVADSGNNCLRMFNLANMAFSSLVGSGSLGLLDGVGLRAEMAHPLALSGSKNYLYVAEGSSSSIRTVAVPEGRVNTLVGHGLYQYGKEDGLRKTAALQHPSAIAVDEKRGVVWIADAYNHKIRSLNMASNMLSTVPMTQALGNPCALALDDESLWIADSASSQIHRYFIETEYLSRISIQMP
;
A
#
# COMPACT_ATOMS: atom_id res chain seq x y z
N PHE A 1 -4.42 12.68 -24.65
CA PHE A 1 -3.08 12.12 -24.82
C PHE A 1 -2.63 11.57 -23.46
N ILE A 2 -2.09 10.33 -23.45
CA ILE A 2 -1.41 9.76 -22.27
C ILE A 2 0.08 9.88 -22.57
N ASP A 3 0.83 10.53 -21.67
CA ASP A 3 2.26 10.66 -21.77
C ASP A 3 2.94 10.00 -20.58
N SER A 4 4.17 9.49 -20.78
CA SER A 4 4.95 8.90 -19.70
C SER A 4 5.62 10.00 -18.90
N LEU A 5 5.17 10.21 -17.67
CA LEU A 5 5.80 11.18 -16.75
C LEU A 5 7.13 10.66 -16.23
N LEU A 6 7.22 9.34 -15.98
CA LEU A 6 8.29 8.72 -15.21
C LEU A 6 8.63 7.34 -15.75
N GLY A 7 9.93 7.05 -15.85
CA GLY A 7 10.44 5.73 -16.23
C GLY A 7 10.84 5.64 -17.71
N ASN A 8 11.88 4.87 -17.99
CA ASN A 8 12.41 4.65 -19.36
C ASN A 8 11.89 3.35 -20.02
N GLY A 9 10.93 2.68 -19.38
CA GLY A 9 10.37 1.41 -19.88
C GLY A 9 11.26 0.19 -19.70
N LYS A 10 12.41 0.33 -19.03
CA LYS A 10 13.32 -0.80 -18.72
C LYS A 10 13.39 -0.99 -17.21
N PRO A 11 13.28 -2.23 -16.70
CA PRO A 11 13.47 -2.50 -15.29
C PRO A 11 14.91 -2.20 -14.87
N GLY A 12 15.07 -1.61 -13.68
CA GLY A 12 16.38 -1.28 -13.14
C GLY A 12 16.28 -0.44 -11.88
N GLN A 13 17.42 0.05 -11.41
CA GLN A 13 17.53 0.92 -10.25
C GLN A 13 18.33 2.16 -10.61
N SER A 14 17.70 3.32 -10.55
CA SER A 14 18.39 4.59 -10.73
C SER A 14 18.95 5.12 -9.43
N GLU A 15 20.11 5.77 -9.52
CA GLU A 15 20.68 6.57 -8.44
C GLU A 15 19.88 7.86 -8.22
N ASP A 16 19.96 8.40 -7.01
CA ASP A 16 19.30 9.66 -6.67
C ASP A 16 19.88 10.81 -7.51
N LYS A 17 19.00 11.65 -8.05
CA LYS A 17 19.36 12.82 -8.87
C LYS A 17 18.62 14.05 -8.36
N SER A 18 19.34 15.12 -8.13
CA SER A 18 18.78 16.41 -7.68
C SER A 18 17.95 17.13 -8.74
N VAL A 19 18.26 16.91 -10.03
CA VAL A 19 17.48 17.38 -11.18
C VAL A 19 17.69 16.37 -12.30
N GLY A 20 16.65 15.95 -12.98
CA GLY A 20 16.80 14.99 -14.07
C GLY A 20 15.57 14.86 -14.93
N LEU A 21 15.77 14.24 -16.08
CA LEU A 21 14.67 13.86 -16.95
C LEU A 21 14.03 12.61 -16.36
N PHE A 22 12.79 12.71 -15.88
CA PHE A 22 12.08 11.61 -15.24
C PHE A 22 11.92 10.37 -16.13
N HIS A 23 11.94 10.56 -17.44
CA HIS A 23 11.92 9.47 -18.41
C HIS A 23 13.24 8.67 -18.50
N GLU A 24 14.33 9.13 -17.86
CA GLU A 24 15.59 8.37 -17.77
C GLU A 24 15.64 7.47 -16.54
N VAL A 25 14.72 7.67 -15.59
CA VAL A 25 14.66 6.88 -14.34
C VAL A 25 14.30 5.43 -14.65
N GLN A 26 14.95 4.53 -13.98
CA GLN A 26 14.59 3.11 -13.98
C GLN A 26 13.92 2.73 -12.68
N LEU A 27 12.78 2.07 -12.80
CA LEU A 27 12.03 1.45 -11.71
C LEU A 27 11.99 -0.06 -11.96
N ASN A 28 11.68 -0.82 -10.95
CA ASN A 28 11.54 -2.27 -11.08
C ASN A 28 10.19 -2.72 -10.52
N ASN A 29 9.28 -3.08 -11.42
CA ASN A 29 7.93 -3.53 -11.07
C ASN A 29 7.21 -2.57 -10.08
N PRO A 30 7.01 -1.28 -10.45
CA PRO A 30 6.34 -0.34 -9.57
C PRO A 30 4.90 -0.78 -9.31
N GLY A 31 4.53 -0.92 -8.02
CA GLY A 31 3.24 -1.47 -7.60
C GLY A 31 2.16 -0.43 -7.33
N SER A 32 2.54 0.76 -6.86
CA SER A 32 1.59 1.78 -6.42
C SER A 32 2.20 3.16 -6.44
N VAL A 33 1.34 4.16 -6.49
CA VAL A 33 1.71 5.59 -6.38
C VAL A 33 0.82 6.30 -5.38
N SER A 34 1.35 7.33 -4.73
CA SER A 34 0.60 8.28 -3.91
C SER A 34 1.13 9.68 -4.14
N VAL A 35 0.25 10.66 -4.09
CA VAL A 35 0.64 12.09 -4.21
C VAL A 35 0.29 12.78 -2.90
N GLU A 36 1.30 13.39 -2.28
CA GLU A 36 1.17 14.20 -1.06
C GLU A 36 1.71 15.59 -1.37
N GLN A 37 0.81 16.57 -1.48
CA GLN A 37 1.15 17.92 -1.94
C GLN A 37 1.87 17.89 -3.32
N ASP A 38 3.10 18.37 -3.38
CA ASP A 38 3.93 18.36 -4.60
C ASP A 38 4.91 17.17 -4.66
N ILE A 39 4.67 16.15 -3.85
CA ILE A 39 5.52 14.95 -3.78
C ILE A 39 4.75 13.75 -4.32
N LEU A 40 5.23 13.18 -5.41
CA LEU A 40 4.81 11.87 -5.90
C LEU A 40 5.69 10.80 -5.26
N VAL A 41 5.10 9.85 -4.57
CA VAL A 41 5.79 8.68 -4.04
C VAL A 41 5.41 7.45 -4.85
N VAL A 42 6.40 6.65 -5.21
CA VAL A 42 6.24 5.40 -5.97
C VAL A 42 6.75 4.24 -5.13
N ALA A 43 5.95 3.20 -4.99
CA ALA A 43 6.38 1.90 -4.49
C ALA A 43 7.18 1.20 -5.60
N ASP A 44 8.50 1.25 -5.52
CA ASP A 44 9.43 0.58 -6.43
C ASP A 44 9.66 -0.86 -5.94
N SER A 45 8.61 -1.67 -6.11
CA SER A 45 8.40 -2.95 -5.41
C SER A 45 9.54 -3.93 -5.61
N GLY A 46 10.00 -4.09 -6.84
CA GLY A 46 11.11 -4.99 -7.17
C GLY A 46 12.47 -4.50 -6.68
N ASN A 47 12.59 -3.22 -6.30
CA ASN A 47 13.77 -2.64 -5.68
C ASN A 47 13.65 -2.51 -4.15
N ASN A 48 12.59 -3.02 -3.53
CA ASN A 48 12.35 -2.98 -2.08
C ASN A 48 12.51 -1.58 -1.47
N CYS A 49 11.96 -0.55 -2.14
CA CYS A 49 12.07 0.83 -1.67
C CYS A 49 10.88 1.68 -2.11
N LEU A 50 10.76 2.86 -1.50
CA LEU A 50 9.91 3.93 -2.00
C LEU A 50 10.76 5.03 -2.61
N ARG A 51 10.35 5.49 -3.79
CA ARG A 51 10.96 6.61 -4.50
C ARG A 51 10.12 7.85 -4.34
N MET A 52 10.79 8.99 -4.24
CA MET A 52 10.18 10.30 -4.10
C MET A 52 10.53 11.18 -5.29
N PHE A 53 9.51 11.83 -5.85
CA PHE A 53 9.63 12.81 -6.93
C PHE A 53 9.00 14.11 -6.46
N ASN A 54 9.77 15.16 -6.40
CA ASN A 54 9.27 16.49 -6.16
C ASN A 54 8.81 17.09 -7.47
N LEU A 55 7.50 17.30 -7.62
CA LEU A 55 6.88 17.77 -8.86
C LEU A 55 7.14 19.26 -9.12
N ALA A 56 7.49 20.04 -8.08
CA ALA A 56 7.76 21.46 -8.22
C ALA A 56 9.18 21.75 -8.78
N ASN A 57 10.17 20.98 -8.34
CA ASN A 57 11.57 21.19 -8.73
C ASN A 57 12.17 20.05 -9.57
N MET A 58 11.36 19.04 -9.92
CA MET A 58 11.74 17.88 -10.72
C MET A 58 12.91 17.07 -10.11
N ALA A 59 13.02 17.05 -8.78
CA ALA A 59 14.03 16.25 -8.08
C ALA A 59 13.54 14.81 -7.85
N PHE A 60 14.43 13.86 -8.01
CA PHE A 60 14.21 12.44 -7.76
C PHE A 60 15.16 11.94 -6.69
N SER A 61 14.63 11.19 -5.73
CA SER A 61 15.43 10.58 -4.67
C SER A 61 14.78 9.31 -4.11
N SER A 62 15.55 8.53 -3.39
CA SER A 62 15.03 7.46 -2.54
C SER A 62 14.43 8.08 -1.27
N LEU A 63 13.17 7.77 -0.98
CA LEU A 63 12.54 8.18 0.27
C LEU A 63 12.94 7.23 1.40
N VAL A 64 12.73 5.93 1.20
CA VAL A 64 13.07 4.87 2.17
C VAL A 64 13.39 3.55 1.48
N GLY A 65 14.15 2.71 2.16
CA GLY A 65 14.51 1.37 1.74
C GLY A 65 15.94 1.29 1.23
N SER A 66 16.74 0.40 1.81
CA SER A 66 18.13 0.17 1.40
C SER A 66 18.26 -0.55 0.05
N GLY A 67 17.16 -1.09 -0.48
CA GLY A 67 17.15 -2.02 -1.61
C GLY A 67 17.24 -3.49 -1.18
N SER A 68 17.71 -3.77 0.02
CA SER A 68 17.69 -5.11 0.59
C SER A 68 16.27 -5.50 0.99
N LEU A 69 15.94 -6.77 0.76
CA LEU A 69 14.69 -7.35 1.23
C LEU A 69 14.74 -7.54 2.75
N GLY A 70 13.89 -6.85 3.50
CA GLY A 70 13.89 -6.96 4.96
C GLY A 70 12.72 -6.26 5.62
N LEU A 71 12.56 -6.45 6.93
CA LEU A 71 11.60 -5.76 7.78
C LEU A 71 12.35 -5.04 8.90
N LEU A 72 13.03 -3.95 8.57
CA LEU A 72 13.79 -3.14 9.52
C LEU A 72 13.22 -1.71 9.56
N ASP A 73 12.76 -1.28 10.73
CA ASP A 73 12.37 0.11 10.96
C ASP A 73 13.61 1.02 10.99
N GLY A 74 13.43 2.25 10.52
CA GLY A 74 14.55 3.19 10.44
C GLY A 74 14.21 4.47 9.72
N VAL A 75 15.23 5.19 9.26
CA VAL A 75 15.06 6.45 8.49
C VAL A 75 15.84 6.34 7.20
N GLY A 76 15.16 6.66 6.08
CA GLY A 76 15.75 6.67 4.75
C GLY A 76 16.32 5.31 4.36
N LEU A 77 17.53 5.29 3.86
CA LEU A 77 18.21 4.07 3.39
C LEU A 77 18.67 3.12 4.52
N ARG A 78 18.48 3.48 5.78
CA ARG A 78 18.74 2.58 6.92
C ARG A 78 17.56 1.66 7.23
N ALA A 79 16.38 1.95 6.67
CA ALA A 79 15.23 1.05 6.73
C ALA A 79 15.35 -0.04 5.67
N GLU A 80 14.76 -1.19 5.91
CA GLU A 80 14.57 -2.23 4.91
C GLU A 80 13.07 -2.42 4.66
N MET A 81 12.72 -2.65 3.41
CA MET A 81 11.34 -2.90 2.97
C MET A 81 11.25 -4.26 2.27
N ALA A 82 10.07 -4.84 2.28
CA ALA A 82 9.86 -6.18 1.76
C ALA A 82 8.75 -6.20 0.71
N HIS A 83 9.11 -5.80 -0.51
CA HIS A 83 8.20 -5.79 -1.65
C HIS A 83 6.96 -4.92 -1.38
N PRO A 84 7.11 -3.57 -1.26
CA PRO A 84 5.99 -2.65 -1.06
C PRO A 84 5.04 -2.69 -2.26
N LEU A 85 3.78 -3.10 -2.05
CA LEU A 85 2.80 -3.34 -3.11
C LEU A 85 1.81 -2.19 -3.25
N ALA A 86 1.36 -1.62 -2.13
CA ALA A 86 0.33 -0.60 -2.13
C ALA A 86 0.64 0.54 -1.18
N LEU A 87 0.26 1.74 -1.58
CA LEU A 87 0.40 2.98 -0.83
C LEU A 87 -0.97 3.64 -0.64
N SER A 88 -1.19 4.22 0.53
CA SER A 88 -2.31 5.13 0.77
C SER A 88 -1.84 6.27 1.66
N GLY A 89 -2.01 7.51 1.20
CA GLY A 89 -1.59 8.70 1.91
C GLY A 89 -2.60 9.15 2.96
N SER A 90 -2.10 9.76 4.03
CA SER A 90 -2.88 10.44 5.05
C SER A 90 -2.03 11.51 5.71
N LYS A 91 -2.36 12.78 5.44
CA LYS A 91 -1.60 13.95 5.92
C LYS A 91 -0.11 13.86 5.53
N ASN A 92 0.78 13.67 6.52
CA ASN A 92 2.23 13.58 6.31
C ASN A 92 2.74 12.13 6.41
N TYR A 93 1.85 11.15 6.30
CA TYR A 93 2.19 9.74 6.40
C TYR A 93 1.68 8.97 5.19
N LEU A 94 2.47 7.99 4.77
CA LEU A 94 2.03 6.93 3.89
C LEU A 94 1.84 5.65 4.71
N TYR A 95 0.76 4.95 4.43
CA TYR A 95 0.56 3.57 4.85
C TYR A 95 0.94 2.67 3.71
N VAL A 96 1.75 1.67 4.00
CA VAL A 96 2.37 0.79 3.01
C VAL A 96 2.01 -0.65 3.33
N ALA A 97 1.44 -1.35 2.36
CA ALA A 97 1.27 -2.80 2.42
C ALA A 97 2.48 -3.48 1.77
N GLU A 98 3.14 -4.37 2.50
CA GLU A 98 4.30 -5.13 2.04
C GLU A 98 3.97 -6.61 1.90
N GLY A 99 4.18 -7.15 0.68
CA GLY A 99 3.80 -8.53 0.37
C GLY A 99 4.68 -9.58 1.03
N SER A 100 6.00 -9.43 0.94
CA SER A 100 6.94 -10.48 1.39
C SER A 100 7.10 -10.56 2.91
N SER A 101 6.87 -9.47 3.64
CA SER A 101 6.85 -9.45 5.11
C SER A 101 5.45 -9.62 5.69
N SER A 102 4.41 -9.63 4.85
CA SER A 102 3.01 -9.66 5.29
C SER A 102 2.72 -8.58 6.32
N SER A 103 3.21 -7.36 6.08
CA SER A 103 3.19 -6.26 7.03
C SER A 103 2.45 -5.03 6.52
N ILE A 104 2.06 -4.19 7.48
CA ILE A 104 1.64 -2.81 7.24
C ILE A 104 2.63 -1.89 7.93
N ARG A 105 3.18 -0.94 7.16
CA ARG A 105 4.15 0.03 7.64
C ARG A 105 3.58 1.44 7.53
N THR A 106 4.10 2.36 8.31
CA THR A 106 3.94 3.81 8.10
C THR A 106 5.27 4.44 7.72
N VAL A 107 5.20 5.39 6.80
CA VAL A 107 6.36 6.19 6.36
C VAL A 107 6.01 7.67 6.47
N ALA A 108 6.77 8.42 7.27
CA ALA A 108 6.63 9.87 7.33
C ALA A 108 7.20 10.52 6.05
N VAL A 109 6.49 11.48 5.47
CA VAL A 109 6.89 12.20 4.24
C VAL A 109 7.08 13.69 4.58
N PRO A 110 8.19 14.29 4.22
CA PRO A 110 9.33 13.77 3.43
C PRO A 110 10.47 13.13 4.27
N GLU A 111 10.34 13.00 5.58
CA GLU A 111 11.44 12.60 6.48
C GLU A 111 11.93 11.16 6.28
N GLY A 112 11.10 10.30 5.69
CA GLY A 112 11.43 8.90 5.43
C GLY A 112 11.59 8.04 6.69
N ARG A 113 10.88 8.36 7.79
CA ARG A 113 10.86 7.51 8.99
C ARG A 113 9.85 6.39 8.81
N VAL A 114 10.33 5.16 8.92
CA VAL A 114 9.52 3.93 8.81
C VAL A 114 9.24 3.35 10.18
N ASN A 115 7.96 2.96 10.41
CA ASN A 115 7.57 2.16 11.57
C ASN A 115 6.63 1.04 11.15
N THR A 116 6.81 -0.14 11.74
CA THR A 116 5.93 -1.30 11.53
C THR A 116 4.67 -1.17 12.39
N LEU A 117 3.50 -1.24 11.78
CA LEU A 117 2.21 -1.30 12.47
C LEU A 117 1.78 -2.73 12.75
N VAL A 118 1.77 -3.57 11.72
CA VAL A 118 1.44 -5.00 11.78
C VAL A 118 2.51 -5.76 11.03
N GLY A 119 2.99 -6.87 11.56
CA GLY A 119 4.01 -7.70 10.94
C GLY A 119 5.07 -8.16 11.92
N HIS A 120 5.63 -9.33 11.70
CA HIS A 120 6.51 -10.02 12.64
C HIS A 120 7.88 -10.39 12.06
N GLY A 121 8.08 -10.22 10.77
CA GLY A 121 9.33 -10.57 10.07
C GLY A 121 9.10 -11.06 8.64
N LEU A 122 10.19 -11.28 7.92
CA LEU A 122 10.12 -11.84 6.57
C LEU A 122 9.50 -13.24 6.63
N TYR A 123 8.56 -13.50 5.70
CA TYR A 123 7.88 -14.78 5.55
C TYR A 123 7.09 -15.25 6.79
N GLN A 124 6.87 -14.34 7.74
CA GLN A 124 5.98 -14.60 8.87
C GLN A 124 4.59 -14.07 8.52
N TYR A 125 3.64 -14.97 8.45
CA TYR A 125 2.27 -14.69 8.05
C TYR A 125 1.26 -15.43 8.90
N GLY A 126 0.02 -14.98 8.88
CA GLY A 126 -1.08 -15.59 9.61
C GLY A 126 -2.41 -14.95 9.24
N LYS A 127 -3.43 -15.23 10.04
CA LYS A 127 -4.80 -14.73 9.81
C LYS A 127 -5.47 -14.24 11.10
N GLU A 128 -4.72 -14.11 12.15
CA GLU A 128 -5.20 -13.81 13.49
C GLU A 128 -5.64 -12.34 13.60
N ASP A 129 -6.83 -12.13 14.14
CA ASP A 129 -7.31 -10.84 14.63
C ASP A 129 -6.71 -10.53 16.01
N GLY A 130 -6.72 -9.27 16.39
CA GLY A 130 -6.25 -8.85 17.71
C GLY A 130 -5.47 -7.55 17.69
N LEU A 131 -4.71 -7.31 18.75
CA LEU A 131 -3.84 -6.14 18.82
C LEU A 131 -2.79 -6.20 17.69
N ARG A 132 -2.48 -5.05 17.07
CA ARG A 132 -1.55 -4.95 15.94
C ARG A 132 -0.19 -5.61 16.16
N LYS A 133 0.24 -5.77 17.43
CA LYS A 133 1.51 -6.42 17.79
C LYS A 133 1.45 -7.95 17.77
N THR A 134 0.25 -8.53 17.75
CA THR A 134 0.02 -9.99 17.79
C THR A 134 -0.81 -10.49 16.61
N ALA A 135 -1.54 -9.59 15.98
CA ALA A 135 -2.31 -9.88 14.78
C ALA A 135 -1.42 -10.16 13.58
N ALA A 136 -1.91 -10.97 12.65
CA ALA A 136 -1.14 -11.37 11.48
C ALA A 136 -1.95 -11.21 10.18
N LEU A 137 -1.23 -11.02 9.10
CA LEU A 137 -1.71 -10.89 7.73
C LEU A 137 -1.03 -11.92 6.83
N GLN A 138 -1.51 -12.07 5.61
CA GLN A 138 -0.84 -12.88 4.59
C GLN A 138 -0.90 -12.19 3.22
N HIS A 139 0.25 -11.68 2.78
CA HIS A 139 0.44 -11.01 1.48
C HIS A 139 -0.60 -9.91 1.23
N PRO A 140 -0.66 -8.85 2.08
CA PRO A 140 -1.55 -7.73 1.85
C PRO A 140 -1.21 -7.05 0.53
N SER A 141 -2.22 -6.91 -0.35
CA SER A 141 -2.05 -6.45 -1.73
C SER A 141 -2.55 -5.03 -1.96
N ALA A 142 -3.48 -4.55 -1.12
CA ALA A 142 -4.03 -3.21 -1.23
C ALA A 142 -4.33 -2.61 0.15
N ILE A 143 -4.34 -1.28 0.20
CA ILE A 143 -4.56 -0.51 1.42
C ILE A 143 -5.35 0.76 1.09
N ALA A 144 -6.27 1.16 1.98
CA ALA A 144 -6.98 2.42 1.89
C ALA A 144 -7.15 3.03 3.28
N VAL A 145 -6.84 4.31 3.44
CA VAL A 145 -6.94 5.00 4.73
C VAL A 145 -8.22 5.81 4.80
N ASP A 146 -9.02 5.53 5.81
CA ASP A 146 -10.21 6.29 6.18
C ASP A 146 -9.87 7.23 7.34
N GLU A 147 -9.44 8.44 7.02
CA GLU A 147 -9.09 9.44 8.03
C GLU A 147 -10.28 9.83 8.90
N LYS A 148 -11.48 9.89 8.31
CA LYS A 148 -12.70 10.31 8.99
C LYS A 148 -13.07 9.33 10.11
N ARG A 149 -12.86 8.03 9.87
CA ARG A 149 -13.17 6.97 10.84
C ARG A 149 -11.95 6.50 11.63
N GLY A 150 -10.74 6.94 11.27
CA GLY A 150 -9.48 6.50 11.88
C GLY A 150 -9.21 5.00 11.65
N VAL A 151 -9.56 4.50 10.47
CA VAL A 151 -9.44 3.09 10.09
C VAL A 151 -8.54 2.95 8.87
N VAL A 152 -7.69 1.94 8.89
CA VAL A 152 -6.93 1.50 7.72
C VAL A 152 -7.54 0.20 7.22
N TRP A 153 -8.07 0.22 6.01
CA TRP A 153 -8.63 -0.93 5.31
C TRP A 153 -7.54 -1.66 4.54
N ILE A 154 -7.50 -2.98 4.63
CA ILE A 154 -6.43 -3.81 4.10
C ILE A 154 -7.04 -4.98 3.32
N ALA A 155 -6.63 -5.16 2.08
CA ALA A 155 -6.88 -6.38 1.33
C ALA A 155 -5.85 -7.44 1.71
N ASP A 156 -6.23 -8.35 2.58
CA ASP A 156 -5.41 -9.47 3.07
C ASP A 156 -5.54 -10.64 2.08
N ALA A 157 -4.86 -10.49 0.93
CA ALA A 157 -5.18 -11.20 -0.29
C ALA A 157 -5.13 -12.73 -0.15
N TYR A 158 -4.05 -13.26 0.43
CA TYR A 158 -3.89 -14.71 0.56
C TYR A 158 -4.71 -15.32 1.70
N ASN A 159 -5.28 -14.47 2.58
CA ASN A 159 -6.31 -14.90 3.52
C ASN A 159 -7.73 -14.74 2.96
N HIS A 160 -7.89 -14.20 1.74
CA HIS A 160 -9.18 -13.97 1.07
C HIS A 160 -10.11 -13.06 1.89
N LYS A 161 -9.55 -12.04 2.56
CA LYS A 161 -10.26 -11.21 3.53
C LYS A 161 -10.01 -9.73 3.30
N ILE A 162 -10.97 -8.93 3.77
CA ILE A 162 -10.72 -7.53 4.09
C ILE A 162 -10.52 -7.42 5.60
N ARG A 163 -9.49 -6.67 6.00
CA ARG A 163 -9.19 -6.40 7.39
C ARG A 163 -9.32 -4.90 7.66
N SER A 164 -9.71 -4.56 8.86
CA SER A 164 -9.75 -3.18 9.35
C SER A 164 -8.80 -3.01 10.53
N LEU A 165 -7.85 -2.08 10.43
CA LEU A 165 -7.00 -1.68 11.54
C LEU A 165 -7.54 -0.36 12.12
N ASN A 166 -8.12 -0.44 13.31
CA ASN A 166 -8.56 0.76 14.03
C ASN A 166 -7.36 1.41 14.72
N MET A 167 -7.06 2.65 14.34
CA MET A 167 -5.86 3.36 14.80
C MET A 167 -5.94 3.82 16.25
N ALA A 168 -7.14 4.04 16.79
CA ALA A 168 -7.32 4.44 18.19
C ALA A 168 -7.16 3.26 19.15
N SER A 169 -7.80 2.13 18.85
CA SER A 169 -7.71 0.91 19.68
C SER A 169 -6.50 0.03 19.37
N ASN A 170 -5.81 0.24 18.25
CA ASN A 170 -4.74 -0.61 17.72
C ASN A 170 -5.18 -2.06 17.45
N MET A 171 -6.47 -2.26 17.15
CA MET A 171 -7.04 -3.57 16.85
C MET A 171 -7.10 -3.80 15.34
N LEU A 172 -6.59 -4.93 14.90
CA LEU A 172 -6.81 -5.49 13.58
C LEU A 172 -7.98 -6.48 13.67
N SER A 173 -8.98 -6.31 12.83
CA SER A 173 -10.19 -7.16 12.80
C SER A 173 -10.50 -7.61 11.38
N THR A 174 -11.05 -8.80 11.25
CA THR A 174 -11.63 -9.26 9.98
C THR A 174 -12.97 -8.57 9.74
N VAL A 175 -13.14 -7.95 8.59
CA VAL A 175 -14.41 -7.35 8.17
C VAL A 175 -15.40 -8.46 7.80
N PRO A 176 -16.59 -8.51 8.42
CA PRO A 176 -17.58 -9.50 8.07
C PRO A 176 -18.08 -9.28 6.64
N MET A 177 -18.01 -10.33 5.83
CA MET A 177 -18.47 -10.30 4.45
C MET A 177 -19.58 -11.33 4.25
N THR A 178 -20.66 -10.94 3.59
CA THR A 178 -21.78 -11.84 3.26
C THR A 178 -21.43 -12.85 2.16
N GLN A 179 -20.34 -12.61 1.44
CA GLN A 179 -19.81 -13.49 0.40
C GLN A 179 -18.31 -13.68 0.59
N ALA A 180 -17.80 -14.85 0.25
CA ALA A 180 -16.38 -15.12 0.25
C ALA A 180 -15.71 -14.34 -0.90
N LEU A 181 -14.57 -13.74 -0.62
CA LEU A 181 -13.69 -13.13 -1.62
C LEU A 181 -12.72 -14.19 -2.18
N GLY A 182 -12.34 -14.04 -3.42
CA GLY A 182 -11.37 -14.93 -4.05
C GLY A 182 -9.93 -14.42 -3.90
N ASN A 183 -9.65 -13.23 -4.40
CA ASN A 183 -8.35 -12.57 -4.29
C ASN A 183 -8.55 -11.05 -4.34
N PRO A 184 -8.86 -10.39 -3.21
CA PRO A 184 -9.01 -8.94 -3.16
C PRO A 184 -7.67 -8.29 -3.49
N CYS A 185 -7.64 -7.43 -4.53
CA CYS A 185 -6.40 -6.92 -5.09
C CYS A 185 -6.31 -5.39 -5.21
N ALA A 186 -7.45 -4.69 -5.06
CA ALA A 186 -7.46 -3.23 -5.00
C ALA A 186 -8.59 -2.74 -4.10
N LEU A 187 -8.36 -1.60 -3.46
CA LEU A 187 -9.30 -0.91 -2.59
C LEU A 187 -9.42 0.56 -2.98
N ALA A 188 -10.64 1.08 -2.92
CA ALA A 188 -10.91 2.50 -3.01
C ALA A 188 -12.01 2.89 -2.02
N LEU A 189 -11.96 4.11 -1.52
CA LEU A 189 -12.95 4.64 -0.56
C LEU A 189 -13.74 5.78 -1.18
N ASP A 190 -15.02 5.80 -0.90
CA ASP A 190 -15.84 7.00 -0.91
C ASP A 190 -16.37 7.28 0.52
N ASP A 191 -17.20 8.32 0.69
CA ASP A 191 -17.70 8.73 2.02
C ASP A 191 -18.49 7.62 2.75
N GLU A 192 -19.12 6.70 2.02
CA GLU A 192 -20.04 5.71 2.58
C GLU A 192 -19.54 4.27 2.44
N SER A 193 -18.61 4.03 1.52
CA SER A 193 -18.32 2.68 1.06
C SER A 193 -16.85 2.41 0.81
N LEU A 194 -16.48 1.15 1.03
CA LEU A 194 -15.25 0.57 0.56
C LEU A 194 -15.53 -0.24 -0.72
N TRP A 195 -14.85 0.11 -1.79
CA TRP A 195 -14.88 -0.60 -3.06
C TRP A 195 -13.73 -1.60 -3.11
N ILE A 196 -14.03 -2.82 -3.53
CA ILE A 196 -13.09 -3.94 -3.50
C ILE A 196 -13.05 -4.57 -4.89
N ALA A 197 -11.89 -4.57 -5.53
CA ALA A 197 -11.68 -5.39 -6.71
C ALA A 197 -11.23 -6.79 -6.27
N ASP A 198 -11.92 -7.80 -6.76
CA ASP A 198 -11.62 -9.21 -6.51
C ASP A 198 -11.25 -9.89 -7.83
N SER A 199 -9.95 -10.08 -8.06
CA SER A 199 -9.44 -10.58 -9.33
C SER A 199 -9.77 -12.06 -9.58
N ALA A 200 -9.86 -12.89 -8.55
CA ALA A 200 -10.18 -14.30 -8.73
C ALA A 200 -11.65 -14.54 -9.07
N SER A 201 -12.55 -13.70 -8.56
CA SER A 201 -13.99 -13.77 -8.91
C SER A 201 -14.36 -12.92 -10.12
N SER A 202 -13.43 -12.09 -10.64
CA SER A 202 -13.67 -11.10 -11.72
C SER A 202 -14.81 -10.14 -11.37
N GLN A 203 -14.85 -9.65 -10.13
CA GLN A 203 -15.92 -8.83 -9.60
C GLN A 203 -15.42 -7.58 -8.92
N ILE A 204 -16.29 -6.56 -8.90
CA ILE A 204 -16.16 -5.40 -8.02
C ILE A 204 -17.26 -5.50 -6.98
N HIS A 205 -16.87 -5.41 -5.72
CA HIS A 205 -17.78 -5.38 -4.58
C HIS A 205 -17.84 -3.98 -4.00
N ARG A 206 -19.00 -3.61 -3.47
CA ARG A 206 -19.21 -2.40 -2.69
C ARG A 206 -19.63 -2.80 -1.28
N TYR A 207 -18.82 -2.47 -0.30
CA TYR A 207 -19.11 -2.68 1.11
C TYR A 207 -19.54 -1.34 1.73
N PHE A 208 -20.79 -1.30 2.21
CA PHE A 208 -21.33 -0.12 2.90
C PHE A 208 -20.87 -0.13 4.35
N ILE A 209 -20.04 0.83 4.72
CA ILE A 209 -19.28 0.83 5.99
C ILE A 209 -20.22 0.92 7.21
N GLU A 210 -21.23 1.77 7.16
CA GLU A 210 -22.13 1.98 8.31
C GLU A 210 -23.13 0.83 8.52
N THR A 211 -23.55 0.18 7.46
CA THR A 211 -24.54 -0.94 7.53
C THR A 211 -23.89 -2.31 7.50
N GLU A 212 -22.58 -2.37 7.33
CA GLU A 212 -21.81 -3.62 7.19
C GLU A 212 -22.36 -4.54 6.08
N TYR A 213 -22.93 -3.94 5.04
CA TYR A 213 -23.56 -4.67 3.94
C TYR A 213 -22.65 -4.70 2.71
N LEU A 214 -22.47 -5.89 2.14
CA LEU A 214 -21.74 -6.10 0.89
C LEU A 214 -22.73 -6.25 -0.28
N SER A 215 -22.58 -5.42 -1.31
CA SER A 215 -23.30 -5.58 -2.57
C SER A 215 -22.34 -5.94 -3.71
N ARG A 216 -22.85 -6.70 -4.69
CA ARG A 216 -22.15 -6.99 -5.94
C ARG A 216 -22.57 -5.98 -6.99
N ILE A 217 -21.63 -5.42 -7.72
CA ILE A 217 -21.93 -4.61 -8.89
C ILE A 217 -21.75 -5.50 -10.13
N SER A 218 -22.83 -5.75 -10.83
CA SER A 218 -22.78 -6.36 -12.15
C SER A 218 -22.62 -5.23 -13.17
N ILE A 219 -21.45 -5.14 -13.78
CA ILE A 219 -21.25 -4.24 -14.92
C ILE A 219 -21.86 -4.95 -16.13
N GLN A 220 -23.04 -4.54 -16.55
CA GLN A 220 -23.54 -4.90 -17.88
C GLN A 220 -22.75 -4.07 -18.90
N MET A 221 -21.89 -4.72 -19.66
CA MET A 221 -21.28 -4.09 -20.83
C MET A 221 -22.35 -3.92 -21.90
N PRO A 222 -22.42 -2.75 -22.58
CA PRO A 222 -23.37 -2.50 -23.64
C PRO A 222 -23.13 -3.39 -24.86
#